data_030ab9c0f31661c6751c691e0e08ea7b
#
_entry.id   030ab9c0f31661c6751c691e0e08ea7b
#
_cell.length_a   1.000
_cell.length_b   1.000
_cell.length_c   1.000
_cell.angle_alpha   90.00
_cell.angle_beta   90.00
_cell.angle_gamma   90.00
#
_symmetry.space_group_name_H-M   'P 1'
#
loop_
_entity.id
_entity.type
_entity.pdbx_description
1 polymer ?
#
loop_
_entity_poly.entity_id
_entity_poly.type
_entity_poly.pdbx_seq_one_letter_code
_entity_poly.pdbx_strand_id
1 'polypeptide(L)'
;METLIVTGAAGSIGTRVCKTLAETDGVAAILAIDTRPEMPNHRRVYHHQLDLQTDDLKPVFEGANSLIHLATSFGPSSDGMDAGGAEIDATRRVFEAASAVGIKKIVLLSSAMVYGAWPTNEIPITENADINPNPDFSFASVKTEIENIATEWKSKHPNAEIVILRPTTALAKGQISWVARSLKASAIIDAGDNDPPAQFLHLDDLASAVCLASRGELSGPYNVAPDGYIEAEVCKELSGRIPRLRLKEEMADKLGRFSWRYKIAPTPPGLTPYTMHPWIISNQRLKDAGWQPDYTNAEAYIDGTPAKPWSNMNAKQRQRASLIGAIIVGGLITFLISRLIQHLRDEN
;
A
#
# COMPACT_ATOMS: atom_id res chain seq x y z
N MET A 1 -28.33 -16.09 2.81
CA MET A 1 -27.88 -14.81 2.24
C MET A 1 -27.18 -14.04 3.35
N GLU A 2 -25.99 -13.49 3.04
CA GLU A 2 -25.12 -12.86 4.02
C GLU A 2 -25.14 -11.33 3.92
N THR A 3 -25.10 -10.66 5.07
CA THR A 3 -24.88 -9.22 5.18
C THR A 3 -23.42 -8.99 5.56
N LEU A 4 -22.71 -8.21 4.75
CA LEU A 4 -21.29 -7.94 4.88
C LEU A 4 -21.05 -6.47 5.25
N ILE A 5 -20.13 -6.20 6.15
CA ILE A 5 -19.63 -4.85 6.42
C ILE A 5 -18.34 -4.65 5.62
N VAL A 6 -18.22 -3.50 4.95
CA VAL A 6 -16.97 -3.09 4.30
C VAL A 6 -16.59 -1.72 4.81
N THR A 7 -15.51 -1.61 5.57
CA THR A 7 -14.94 -0.32 5.97
C THR A 7 -13.91 0.14 4.95
N GLY A 8 -13.77 1.44 4.75
CA GLY A 8 -12.95 1.98 3.66
C GLY A 8 -13.56 1.76 2.28
N ALA A 9 -14.91 1.68 2.23
CA ALA A 9 -15.68 1.29 1.05
C ALA A 9 -15.53 2.25 -0.14
N ALA A 10 -15.30 3.54 0.10
CA ALA A 10 -15.04 4.53 -0.95
C ALA A 10 -13.58 4.54 -1.44
N GLY A 11 -12.70 3.70 -0.85
CA GLY A 11 -11.32 3.51 -1.29
C GLY A 11 -11.23 2.78 -2.64
N SER A 12 -10.03 2.82 -3.23
CA SER A 12 -9.77 2.16 -4.52
C SER A 12 -10.02 0.65 -4.49
N ILE A 13 -9.71 0.00 -3.36
CA ILE A 13 -9.98 -1.42 -3.15
C ILE A 13 -11.44 -1.62 -2.74
N GLY A 14 -11.94 -0.82 -1.79
CA GLY A 14 -13.31 -0.92 -1.27
C GLY A 14 -14.37 -0.80 -2.35
N THR A 15 -14.21 0.14 -3.28
CA THR A 15 -15.12 0.31 -4.43
C THR A 15 -15.20 -0.93 -5.30
N ARG A 16 -14.04 -1.57 -5.59
CA ARG A 16 -13.97 -2.80 -6.37
C ARG A 16 -14.60 -3.97 -5.63
N VAL A 17 -14.26 -4.13 -4.36
CA VAL A 17 -14.80 -5.18 -3.49
C VAL A 17 -16.32 -5.06 -3.37
N CYS A 18 -16.84 -3.87 -3.07
CA CYS A 18 -18.28 -3.64 -3.00
C CYS A 18 -19.00 -3.96 -4.31
N LYS A 19 -18.42 -3.57 -5.45
CA LYS A 19 -18.98 -3.88 -6.77
C LYS A 19 -19.03 -5.38 -7.02
N THR A 20 -17.91 -6.08 -6.84
CA THR A 20 -17.82 -7.53 -7.09
C THR A 20 -18.74 -8.31 -6.15
N LEU A 21 -18.76 -7.99 -4.86
CA LEU A 21 -19.63 -8.67 -3.89
C LEU A 21 -21.11 -8.39 -4.13
N ALA A 22 -21.46 -7.19 -4.59
CA ALA A 22 -22.86 -6.86 -4.90
C ALA A 22 -23.43 -7.64 -6.10
N GLU A 23 -22.56 -8.08 -7.01
CA GLU A 23 -22.91 -8.93 -8.15
C GLU A 23 -22.86 -10.43 -7.80
N THR A 24 -22.35 -10.79 -6.61
CA THR A 24 -22.12 -12.17 -6.21
C THR A 24 -23.36 -12.81 -5.59
N ASP A 25 -23.61 -14.08 -5.93
CA ASP A 25 -24.70 -14.85 -5.33
C ASP A 25 -24.47 -15.13 -3.85
N GLY A 26 -25.56 -15.11 -3.07
CA GLY A 26 -25.52 -15.33 -1.62
C GLY A 26 -25.30 -14.07 -0.80
N VAL A 27 -24.89 -12.93 -1.38
CA VAL A 27 -24.78 -11.65 -0.70
C VAL A 27 -26.16 -10.95 -0.72
N ALA A 28 -26.70 -10.68 0.47
CA ALA A 28 -27.98 -9.95 0.64
C ALA A 28 -27.75 -8.44 0.67
N ALA A 29 -26.80 -7.98 1.46
CA ALA A 29 -26.49 -6.58 1.66
C ALA A 29 -25.01 -6.34 1.96
N ILE A 30 -24.53 -5.18 1.56
CA ILE A 30 -23.19 -4.66 1.89
C ILE A 30 -23.40 -3.33 2.62
N LEU A 31 -22.99 -3.28 3.88
CA LEU A 31 -22.98 -2.08 4.70
C LEU A 31 -21.63 -1.39 4.45
N ALA A 32 -21.64 -0.42 3.54
CA ALA A 32 -20.45 0.28 3.06
C ALA A 32 -20.16 1.49 3.96
N ILE A 33 -19.05 1.46 4.68
CA ILE A 33 -18.66 2.48 5.67
C ILE A 33 -17.42 3.22 5.19
N ASP A 34 -17.50 4.54 5.13
CA ASP A 34 -16.37 5.44 4.83
C ASP A 34 -16.70 6.84 5.35
N THR A 35 -15.69 7.68 5.55
CA THR A 35 -15.88 9.09 5.88
C THR A 35 -16.30 9.93 4.68
N ARG A 36 -16.04 9.45 3.47
CA ARG A 36 -16.39 10.12 2.21
C ARG A 36 -17.85 9.89 1.86
N PRO A 37 -18.56 10.93 1.33
CA PRO A 37 -19.96 10.80 0.94
C PRO A 37 -20.16 10.03 -0.37
N GLU A 38 -19.16 10.01 -1.26
CA GLU A 38 -19.22 9.34 -2.57
C GLU A 38 -18.76 7.89 -2.42
N MET A 39 -19.70 6.97 -2.49
CA MET A 39 -19.47 5.53 -2.38
C MET A 39 -20.07 4.77 -3.57
N PRO A 40 -19.68 3.49 -3.77
CA PRO A 40 -20.20 2.68 -4.86
C PRO A 40 -21.74 2.63 -4.87
N ASN A 41 -22.36 2.95 -5.99
CA ASN A 41 -23.81 2.88 -6.13
C ASN A 41 -24.22 1.52 -6.71
N HIS A 42 -24.89 0.70 -5.91
CA HIS A 42 -25.47 -0.57 -6.32
C HIS A 42 -26.67 -0.92 -5.44
N ARG A 43 -27.66 -1.66 -5.98
CA ARG A 43 -28.90 -2.02 -5.25
C ARG A 43 -28.72 -2.79 -3.94
N ARG A 44 -27.56 -3.44 -3.73
CA ARG A 44 -27.21 -4.20 -2.52
C ARG A 44 -26.21 -3.46 -1.63
N VAL A 45 -25.80 -2.23 -1.98
CA VAL A 45 -24.82 -1.45 -1.22
C VAL A 45 -25.54 -0.33 -0.50
N TYR A 46 -25.47 -0.36 0.83
CA TYR A 46 -26.08 0.62 1.73
C TYR A 46 -24.98 1.48 2.33
N HIS A 47 -25.01 2.77 2.06
CA HIS A 47 -23.97 3.72 2.42
C HIS A 47 -24.17 4.22 3.85
N HIS A 48 -23.09 4.19 4.63
CA HIS A 48 -23.00 4.75 5.97
C HIS A 48 -21.78 5.66 6.04
N GLN A 49 -22.02 6.97 6.06
CA GLN A 49 -20.94 7.94 6.25
C GLN A 49 -20.60 8.02 7.73
N LEU A 50 -19.53 7.34 8.16
CA LEU A 50 -19.11 7.24 9.54
C LEU A 50 -17.59 7.36 9.65
N ASP A 51 -17.15 7.97 10.73
CA ASP A 51 -15.77 7.99 11.17
C ASP A 51 -15.53 6.88 12.21
N LEU A 52 -14.67 5.91 11.85
CA LEU A 52 -14.36 4.77 12.71
C LEU A 52 -13.73 5.17 14.06
N GLN A 53 -13.17 6.40 14.15
CA GLN A 53 -12.54 6.89 15.37
C GLN A 53 -13.53 7.49 16.36
N THR A 54 -14.64 8.07 15.89
CA THR A 54 -15.52 8.89 16.73
C THR A 54 -16.95 8.36 16.82
N ASP A 55 -17.48 7.79 15.73
CA ASP A 55 -18.88 7.43 15.64
C ASP A 55 -19.19 6.09 16.34
N ASP A 56 -20.48 5.87 16.68
CA ASP A 56 -20.96 4.59 17.20
C ASP A 56 -21.17 3.61 16.04
N LEU A 57 -20.35 2.55 16.01
CA LEU A 57 -20.37 1.54 14.95
C LEU A 57 -21.40 0.43 15.20
N LYS A 58 -21.80 0.21 16.47
CA LYS A 58 -22.62 -0.93 16.85
C LYS A 58 -23.96 -0.97 16.10
N PRO A 59 -24.72 0.12 15.96
CA PRO A 59 -26.03 0.07 15.27
C PRO A 59 -25.93 -0.38 13.81
N VAL A 60 -24.83 0.01 13.12
CA VAL A 60 -24.61 -0.38 11.72
C VAL A 60 -24.09 -1.82 11.62
N PHE A 61 -23.41 -2.32 12.63
CA PHE A 61 -22.89 -3.68 12.64
C PHE A 61 -23.94 -4.74 12.99
N GLU A 62 -25.07 -4.35 13.60
CA GLU A 62 -26.11 -5.28 14.00
C GLU A 62 -26.69 -6.06 12.82
N GLY A 63 -26.76 -7.39 12.97
CA GLY A 63 -27.28 -8.29 11.95
C GLY A 63 -26.30 -8.64 10.82
N ALA A 64 -25.10 -8.09 10.81
CA ALA A 64 -24.07 -8.48 9.85
C ALA A 64 -23.41 -9.82 10.22
N ASN A 65 -22.97 -10.55 9.21
CA ASN A 65 -22.34 -11.86 9.35
C ASN A 65 -20.80 -11.76 9.35
N SER A 66 -20.26 -10.90 8.51
CA SER A 66 -18.82 -10.79 8.26
C SER A 66 -18.39 -9.33 8.13
N LEU A 67 -17.14 -9.06 8.50
CA LEU A 67 -16.49 -7.76 8.38
C LEU A 67 -15.30 -7.83 7.43
N ILE A 68 -15.25 -6.93 6.48
CA ILE A 68 -14.11 -6.70 5.58
C ILE A 68 -13.52 -5.33 5.96
N HIS A 69 -12.39 -5.35 6.68
CA HIS A 69 -11.75 -4.14 7.19
C HIS A 69 -10.65 -3.69 6.22
N LEU A 70 -11.00 -2.75 5.32
CA LEU A 70 -10.11 -2.16 4.33
C LEU A 70 -9.73 -0.72 4.67
N ALA A 71 -10.39 -0.12 5.66
CA ALA A 71 -10.04 1.23 6.10
C ALA A 71 -8.61 1.23 6.61
N THR A 72 -7.78 2.07 5.99
CA THR A 72 -6.38 2.24 6.36
C THR A 72 -6.01 3.70 6.11
N SER A 73 -5.14 4.25 6.93
CA SER A 73 -4.55 5.54 6.63
C SER A 73 -3.59 5.37 5.45
N PHE A 74 -3.88 6.09 4.35
CA PHE A 74 -3.01 6.08 3.19
C PHE A 74 -1.79 6.97 3.42
N GLY A 75 -0.83 6.42 4.13
CA GLY A 75 0.48 6.99 4.29
C GLY A 75 0.71 7.78 5.57
N PRO A 76 1.98 7.98 5.91
CA PRO A 76 2.36 8.80 7.04
C PRO A 76 1.88 10.23 6.79
N SER A 77 1.16 10.80 7.73
CA SER A 77 0.76 12.20 7.63
C SER A 77 2.02 13.06 7.66
N SER A 78 2.15 13.92 6.66
CA SER A 78 3.25 14.90 6.61
C SER A 78 3.16 15.94 7.73
N ASP A 79 2.10 15.92 8.52
CA ASP A 79 1.77 16.96 9.49
C ASP A 79 2.18 16.63 10.92
N GLY A 80 2.94 15.53 11.12
CA GLY A 80 3.43 15.14 12.44
C GLY A 80 2.33 14.61 13.38
N MET A 81 1.07 14.51 12.92
CA MET A 81 0.03 13.81 13.65
C MET A 81 0.29 12.30 13.58
N ASP A 82 0.04 11.62 14.66
CA ASP A 82 0.16 10.17 14.78
C ASP A 82 -0.96 9.45 13.99
N ALA A 83 -0.86 9.51 12.66
CA ALA A 83 -1.80 8.81 11.79
C ALA A 83 -1.76 7.29 12.03
N GLY A 84 -0.65 6.78 12.51
CA GLY A 84 -0.49 5.38 12.88
C GLY A 84 -1.29 5.02 14.12
N GLY A 85 -1.21 5.84 15.17
CA GLY A 85 -2.03 5.67 16.37
C GLY A 85 -3.52 5.73 16.08
N ALA A 86 -3.94 6.70 15.26
CA ALA A 86 -5.32 6.84 14.83
C ALA A 86 -5.85 5.60 14.07
N GLU A 87 -5.04 4.98 13.22
CA GLU A 87 -5.41 3.74 12.51
C GLU A 87 -5.53 2.55 13.46
N ILE A 88 -4.60 2.43 14.41
CA ILE A 88 -4.64 1.39 15.45
C ILE A 88 -5.89 1.53 16.31
N ASP A 89 -6.21 2.74 16.77
CA ASP A 89 -7.37 3.00 17.61
C ASP A 89 -8.68 2.75 16.85
N ALA A 90 -8.79 3.20 15.59
CA ALA A 90 -9.93 2.89 14.73
C ALA A 90 -10.11 1.38 14.56
N THR A 91 -9.02 0.63 14.34
CA THR A 91 -9.07 -0.84 14.24
C THR A 91 -9.55 -1.48 15.53
N ARG A 92 -9.09 -1.04 16.70
CA ARG A 92 -9.58 -1.56 18.01
C ARG A 92 -11.08 -1.36 18.16
N ARG A 93 -11.60 -0.16 17.87
CA ARG A 93 -13.03 0.15 17.92
C ARG A 93 -13.86 -0.72 16.96
N VAL A 94 -13.36 -0.94 15.75
CA VAL A 94 -14.00 -1.82 14.76
C VAL A 94 -14.08 -3.26 15.27
N PHE A 95 -13.01 -3.77 15.88
CA PHE A 95 -12.99 -5.12 16.43
C PHE A 95 -13.85 -5.24 17.71
N GLU A 96 -13.92 -4.19 18.53
CA GLU A 96 -14.84 -4.13 19.68
C GLU A 96 -16.32 -4.15 19.23
N ALA A 97 -16.66 -3.37 18.20
CA ALA A 97 -18.01 -3.38 17.63
C ALA A 97 -18.34 -4.75 17.03
N ALA A 98 -17.39 -5.38 16.31
CA ALA A 98 -17.55 -6.73 15.77
C ALA A 98 -17.81 -7.77 16.87
N SER A 99 -17.10 -7.66 18.01
CA SER A 99 -17.32 -8.53 19.19
C SER A 99 -18.72 -8.32 19.77
N ALA A 100 -19.14 -7.07 19.93
CA ALA A 100 -20.40 -6.71 20.57
C ALA A 100 -21.63 -7.26 19.84
N VAL A 101 -21.54 -7.43 18.50
CA VAL A 101 -22.62 -7.96 17.67
C VAL A 101 -22.42 -9.42 17.24
N GLY A 102 -21.30 -10.04 17.63
CA GLY A 102 -21.02 -11.45 17.36
C GLY A 102 -20.65 -11.77 15.92
N ILE A 103 -19.87 -10.89 15.26
CA ILE A 103 -19.31 -11.16 13.93
C ILE A 103 -18.49 -12.47 13.97
N LYS A 104 -18.71 -13.32 12.98
CA LYS A 104 -18.08 -14.65 12.91
C LYS A 104 -16.87 -14.71 11.99
N LYS A 105 -16.74 -13.75 11.08
CA LYS A 105 -15.62 -13.72 10.12
C LYS A 105 -15.14 -12.29 9.91
N ILE A 106 -13.82 -12.11 9.98
CA ILE A 106 -13.15 -10.85 9.68
C ILE A 106 -12.11 -11.07 8.59
N VAL A 107 -12.14 -10.25 7.55
CA VAL A 107 -11.06 -10.11 6.57
C VAL A 107 -10.35 -8.80 6.85
N LEU A 108 -9.08 -8.88 7.19
CA LEU A 108 -8.22 -7.74 7.51
C LEU A 108 -7.22 -7.49 6.39
N LEU A 109 -7.15 -6.27 5.90
CA LEU A 109 -6.13 -5.86 4.94
C LEU A 109 -4.88 -5.34 5.67
N SER A 110 -3.82 -6.14 5.64
CA SER A 110 -2.47 -5.82 6.10
C SER A 110 -1.55 -5.43 4.93
N SER A 111 -0.28 -5.76 5.01
CA SER A 111 0.73 -5.53 3.96
C SER A 111 1.87 -6.53 4.09
N ALA A 112 2.46 -6.95 2.97
CA ALA A 112 3.69 -7.75 2.97
C ALA A 112 4.91 -7.03 3.57
N MET A 113 4.84 -5.71 3.73
CA MET A 113 5.90 -4.92 4.36
C MET A 113 6.10 -5.25 5.85
N VAL A 114 5.19 -6.00 6.48
CA VAL A 114 5.36 -6.52 7.85
C VAL A 114 6.53 -7.49 7.98
N TYR A 115 6.94 -8.14 6.88
CA TYR A 115 8.13 -9.00 6.87
C TYR A 115 9.45 -8.22 6.90
N GLY A 116 9.41 -6.93 6.55
CA GLY A 116 10.60 -6.12 6.36
C GLY A 116 11.37 -6.48 5.08
N ALA A 117 12.22 -5.58 4.64
CA ALA A 117 13.16 -5.79 3.55
C ALA A 117 14.58 -5.90 4.13
N TRP A 118 15.07 -7.12 4.26
CA TRP A 118 16.35 -7.42 4.87
C TRP A 118 17.30 -8.11 3.88
N PRO A 119 18.62 -7.86 3.96
CA PRO A 119 19.61 -8.53 3.10
C PRO A 119 19.57 -10.05 3.22
N THR A 120 19.09 -10.56 4.35
CA THR A 120 19.04 -11.98 4.70
C THR A 120 17.70 -12.64 4.37
N ASN A 121 16.77 -11.91 3.75
CA ASN A 121 15.49 -12.50 3.38
C ASN A 121 15.67 -13.64 2.38
N GLU A 122 15.15 -14.79 2.73
CA GLU A 122 14.95 -15.88 1.77
C GLU A 122 13.71 -15.58 0.92
N ILE A 123 13.88 -15.51 -0.39
CA ILE A 123 12.79 -15.24 -1.34
C ILE A 123 12.45 -16.50 -2.16
N PRO A 124 11.14 -16.74 -2.40
CA PRO A 124 9.99 -15.93 -1.97
C PRO A 124 9.64 -16.13 -0.49
N ILE A 125 9.30 -15.03 0.20
CA ILE A 125 8.87 -15.05 1.60
C ILE A 125 7.49 -15.71 1.69
N THR A 126 7.33 -16.70 2.56
CA THR A 126 6.06 -17.38 2.81
C THR A 126 5.38 -16.83 4.07
N GLU A 127 4.13 -17.21 4.30
CA GLU A 127 3.36 -16.82 5.49
C GLU A 127 3.93 -17.38 6.81
N ASN A 128 4.85 -18.34 6.73
CA ASN A 128 5.54 -18.92 7.88
C ASN A 128 6.76 -18.09 8.33
N ALA A 129 7.16 -17.09 7.54
CA ALA A 129 8.24 -16.19 7.90
C ALA A 129 7.84 -15.28 9.08
N ASP A 130 8.82 -14.97 9.92
CA ASP A 130 8.62 -14.07 11.04
C ASP A 130 8.24 -12.66 10.58
N ILE A 131 7.35 -12.02 11.32
CA ILE A 131 7.07 -10.59 11.17
C ILE A 131 8.23 -9.81 11.78
N ASN A 132 8.95 -9.07 10.93
CA ASN A 132 10.13 -8.30 11.33
C ASN A 132 10.22 -7.00 10.52
N PRO A 133 9.31 -6.03 10.75
CA PRO A 133 9.27 -4.78 9.98
C PRO A 133 10.55 -3.97 10.20
N ASN A 134 10.98 -3.23 9.18
CA ASN A 134 12.08 -2.28 9.35
C ASN A 134 11.68 -1.19 10.35
N PRO A 135 12.45 -0.96 11.44
CA PRO A 135 11.99 -0.20 12.61
C PRO A 135 11.65 1.26 12.32
N ASP A 136 12.35 1.88 11.37
CA ASP A 136 12.12 3.28 10.99
C ASP A 136 10.92 3.46 10.05
N PHE A 137 10.30 2.37 9.59
CA PHE A 137 9.18 2.43 8.67
C PHE A 137 7.85 2.28 9.41
N SER A 138 7.31 3.40 9.88
CA SER A 138 6.10 3.45 10.71
C SER A 138 4.90 2.71 10.11
N PHE A 139 4.72 2.74 8.78
CA PHE A 139 3.64 2.03 8.11
C PHE A 139 3.69 0.51 8.37
N ALA A 140 4.85 -0.11 8.23
CA ALA A 140 5.00 -1.54 8.48
C ALA A 140 4.79 -1.89 9.96
N SER A 141 5.28 -1.03 10.87
CA SER A 141 5.07 -1.19 12.31
C SER A 141 3.59 -1.07 12.69
N VAL A 142 2.85 -0.12 12.11
CA VAL A 142 1.40 0.03 12.30
C VAL A 142 0.65 -1.21 11.81
N LYS A 143 0.99 -1.73 10.62
CA LYS A 143 0.36 -2.96 10.10
C LYS A 143 0.67 -4.17 10.99
N THR A 144 1.87 -4.26 11.54
CA THR A 144 2.21 -5.30 12.52
C THR A 144 1.34 -5.20 13.78
N GLU A 145 1.14 -3.99 14.33
CA GLU A 145 0.28 -3.80 15.49
C GLU A 145 -1.18 -4.14 15.20
N ILE A 146 -1.67 -3.82 14.02
CA ILE A 146 -3.02 -4.20 13.58
C ILE A 146 -3.17 -5.72 13.47
N GLU A 147 -2.16 -6.44 13.00
CA GLU A 147 -2.17 -7.92 13.00
C GLU A 147 -2.12 -8.50 14.42
N ASN A 148 -1.42 -7.85 15.36
CA ASN A 148 -1.43 -8.23 16.76
C ASN A 148 -2.83 -8.10 17.37
N ILE A 149 -3.55 -7.00 17.08
CA ILE A 149 -4.95 -6.81 17.50
C ILE A 149 -5.83 -7.94 16.95
N ALA A 150 -5.66 -8.30 15.69
CA ALA A 150 -6.41 -9.38 15.07
C ALA A 150 -6.13 -10.74 15.73
N THR A 151 -4.88 -11.01 16.04
CA THR A 151 -4.44 -12.24 16.72
C THR A 151 -5.00 -12.32 18.15
N GLU A 152 -4.94 -11.21 18.89
CA GLU A 152 -5.52 -11.10 20.23
C GLU A 152 -7.04 -11.29 20.18
N TRP A 153 -7.72 -10.68 19.23
CA TRP A 153 -9.15 -10.84 19.05
C TRP A 153 -9.53 -12.30 18.75
N LYS A 154 -8.80 -12.98 17.84
CA LYS A 154 -9.03 -14.40 17.53
C LYS A 154 -8.87 -15.29 18.77
N SER A 155 -7.91 -15.00 19.63
CA SER A 155 -7.70 -15.76 20.86
C SER A 155 -8.90 -15.70 21.82
N LYS A 156 -9.59 -14.56 21.84
CA LYS A 156 -10.81 -14.33 22.63
C LYS A 156 -12.09 -14.86 21.96
N HIS A 157 -12.05 -15.08 20.65
CA HIS A 157 -13.17 -15.52 19.83
C HIS A 157 -12.80 -16.80 19.03
N PRO A 158 -12.57 -17.95 19.70
CA PRO A 158 -12.03 -19.16 19.04
C PRO A 158 -12.93 -19.70 17.94
N ASN A 159 -14.24 -19.44 17.99
CA ASN A 159 -15.23 -19.88 17.01
C ASN A 159 -15.39 -18.90 15.82
N ALA A 160 -14.72 -17.76 15.84
CA ALA A 160 -14.71 -16.81 14.73
C ALA A 160 -13.50 -17.03 13.86
N GLU A 161 -13.59 -16.65 12.57
CA GLU A 161 -12.48 -16.75 11.62
C GLU A 161 -11.88 -15.37 11.34
N ILE A 162 -10.55 -15.33 11.26
CA ILE A 162 -9.83 -14.15 10.76
C ILE A 162 -8.96 -14.55 9.58
N VAL A 163 -9.09 -13.78 8.50
CA VAL A 163 -8.18 -13.84 7.35
C VAL A 163 -7.40 -12.54 7.31
N ILE A 164 -6.07 -12.64 7.31
CA ILE A 164 -5.18 -11.49 7.20
C ILE A 164 -4.54 -11.52 5.81
N LEU A 165 -4.86 -10.55 4.98
CA LEU A 165 -4.29 -10.43 3.65
C LEU A 165 -3.06 -9.52 3.68
N ARG A 166 -1.92 -10.03 3.23
CA ARG A 166 -0.63 -9.32 3.14
C ARG A 166 -0.28 -9.06 1.68
N PRO A 167 -0.85 -8.02 1.04
CA PRO A 167 -0.54 -7.72 -0.35
C PRO A 167 0.86 -7.12 -0.51
N THR A 168 1.49 -7.42 -1.66
CA THR A 168 2.60 -6.62 -2.18
C THR A 168 2.10 -5.27 -2.70
N THR A 169 2.97 -4.49 -3.37
CA THR A 169 2.61 -3.15 -3.88
C THR A 169 1.49 -3.23 -4.91
N ALA A 170 0.32 -2.69 -4.58
CA ALA A 170 -0.86 -2.74 -5.45
C ALA A 170 -1.03 -1.45 -6.28
N LEU A 171 -1.33 -1.61 -7.57
CA LEU A 171 -1.44 -0.54 -8.56
C LEU A 171 -2.66 -0.76 -9.46
N ALA A 172 -3.23 0.32 -10.00
CA ALA A 172 -4.11 0.31 -11.17
C ALA A 172 -4.16 1.71 -11.81
N LYS A 173 -4.74 1.82 -12.99
CA LYS A 173 -4.86 3.06 -13.74
C LYS A 173 -5.55 4.16 -12.93
N GLY A 174 -4.87 5.29 -12.80
CA GLY A 174 -5.37 6.44 -12.06
C GLY A 174 -5.39 6.27 -10.53
N GLN A 175 -5.02 5.11 -10.02
CA GLN A 175 -5.08 4.77 -8.60
C GLN A 175 -3.75 4.16 -8.16
N ILE A 176 -2.81 5.03 -7.80
CA ILE A 176 -1.51 4.63 -7.29
C ILE A 176 -1.54 4.79 -5.78
N SER A 177 -1.31 3.70 -5.05
CA SER A 177 -1.16 3.77 -3.59
C SER A 177 -0.02 4.73 -3.22
N TRP A 178 -0.06 5.31 -2.02
CA TRP A 178 1.04 6.16 -1.57
C TRP A 178 2.36 5.39 -1.48
N VAL A 179 2.33 4.10 -1.12
CA VAL A 179 3.50 3.21 -1.12
C VAL A 179 4.10 3.14 -2.52
N ALA A 180 3.28 2.86 -3.54
CA ALA A 180 3.74 2.82 -4.92
C ALA A 180 4.30 4.17 -5.39
N ARG A 181 3.70 5.30 -4.97
CA ARG A 181 4.24 6.64 -5.26
C ARG A 181 5.57 6.87 -4.59
N SER A 182 5.71 6.45 -3.33
CA SER A 182 6.95 6.60 -2.57
C SER A 182 8.06 5.74 -3.15
N LEU A 183 7.78 4.47 -3.48
CA LEU A 183 8.75 3.59 -4.16
C LEU A 183 9.15 4.13 -5.54
N LYS A 184 8.22 4.72 -6.30
CA LYS A 184 8.54 5.37 -7.58
C LYS A 184 9.36 6.64 -7.41
N ALA A 185 9.13 7.42 -6.37
CA ALA A 185 9.92 8.60 -6.05
C ALA A 185 11.34 8.22 -5.61
N SER A 186 11.49 7.17 -4.79
CA SER A 186 12.79 6.66 -4.36
C SER A 186 13.58 5.99 -5.51
N ALA A 187 12.92 5.50 -6.56
CA ALA A 187 13.59 4.90 -7.72
C ALA A 187 14.50 5.86 -8.50
N ILE A 188 14.49 7.17 -8.22
CA ILE A 188 15.45 8.15 -8.75
C ILE A 188 16.82 8.00 -8.07
N ILE A 189 16.84 7.44 -6.87
CA ILE A 189 18.06 7.17 -6.10
C ILE A 189 18.37 5.68 -6.25
N ASP A 190 19.55 5.40 -6.76
CA ASP A 190 20.13 4.06 -6.80
C ASP A 190 20.96 3.91 -5.53
N ALA A 191 20.39 3.29 -4.50
CA ALA A 191 21.03 3.11 -3.21
C ALA A 191 21.67 1.72 -3.14
N GLY A 192 22.97 1.66 -2.88
CA GLY A 192 23.72 0.41 -2.80
C GLY A 192 24.15 -0.15 -4.16
N ASP A 193 24.58 -1.42 -4.16
CA ASP A 193 25.18 -2.06 -5.34
C ASP A 193 24.21 -3.01 -6.08
N ASN A 194 23.06 -3.32 -5.51
CA ASN A 194 22.09 -4.25 -6.08
C ASN A 194 20.70 -3.62 -6.14
N ASP A 195 20.10 -3.64 -7.31
CA ASP A 195 18.67 -3.38 -7.49
C ASP A 195 17.91 -4.70 -7.23
N PRO A 196 17.01 -4.78 -6.25
CA PRO A 196 16.27 -5.99 -6.00
C PRO A 196 15.16 -6.19 -7.05
N PRO A 197 14.73 -7.44 -7.27
CA PRO A 197 13.51 -7.72 -8.02
C PRO A 197 12.29 -7.11 -7.32
N ALA A 198 11.21 -6.85 -8.07
CA ALA A 198 10.01 -6.23 -7.57
C ALA A 198 8.74 -7.00 -7.93
N GLN A 199 7.71 -6.88 -7.10
CA GLN A 199 6.37 -7.39 -7.37
C GLN A 199 5.35 -6.25 -7.41
N PHE A 200 4.46 -6.31 -8.41
CA PHE A 200 3.40 -5.34 -8.61
C PHE A 200 2.07 -6.07 -8.79
N LEU A 201 1.17 -5.92 -7.82
CA LEU A 201 -0.15 -6.53 -7.82
C LEU A 201 -1.15 -5.59 -8.48
N HIS A 202 -2.04 -6.12 -9.34
CA HIS A 202 -3.15 -5.31 -9.83
C HIS A 202 -4.23 -5.14 -8.75
N LEU A 203 -4.86 -3.96 -8.69
CA LEU A 203 -5.91 -3.70 -7.68
C LEU A 203 -7.15 -4.58 -7.86
N ASP A 204 -7.45 -5.03 -9.08
CA ASP A 204 -8.57 -5.94 -9.33
C ASP A 204 -8.24 -7.34 -8.80
N ASP A 205 -6.99 -7.80 -8.90
CA ASP A 205 -6.51 -9.05 -8.30
C ASP A 205 -6.57 -8.98 -6.77
N LEU A 206 -6.19 -7.84 -6.18
CA LEU A 206 -6.33 -7.66 -4.74
C LEU A 206 -7.80 -7.70 -4.32
N ALA A 207 -8.68 -7.06 -5.07
CA ALA A 207 -10.11 -7.09 -4.79
C ALA A 207 -10.69 -8.51 -4.90
N SER A 208 -10.28 -9.29 -5.91
CA SER A 208 -10.70 -10.69 -6.06
C SER A 208 -10.23 -11.56 -4.88
N ALA A 209 -9.00 -11.35 -4.39
CA ALA A 209 -8.48 -12.02 -3.19
C ALA A 209 -9.29 -11.67 -1.93
N VAL A 210 -9.66 -10.39 -1.74
CA VAL A 210 -10.54 -9.97 -0.64
C VAL A 210 -11.92 -10.63 -0.75
N CYS A 211 -12.50 -10.68 -1.94
CA CYS A 211 -13.79 -11.33 -2.17
C CYS A 211 -13.73 -12.83 -1.88
N LEU A 212 -12.68 -13.53 -2.32
CA LEU A 212 -12.47 -14.94 -1.96
C LEU A 212 -12.34 -15.11 -0.45
N ALA A 213 -11.51 -14.29 0.19
CA ALA A 213 -11.27 -14.34 1.63
C ALA A 213 -12.56 -14.11 2.43
N SER A 214 -13.47 -13.28 1.96
CA SER A 214 -14.72 -12.98 2.66
C SER A 214 -15.72 -14.13 2.61
N ARG A 215 -15.64 -15.02 1.62
CA ARG A 215 -16.62 -16.07 1.34
C ARG A 215 -16.09 -17.49 1.52
N GLY A 216 -14.79 -17.70 1.33
CA GLY A 216 -14.15 -19.00 1.47
C GLY A 216 -13.95 -19.44 2.93
N GLU A 217 -13.58 -20.69 3.13
CA GLU A 217 -13.23 -21.24 4.44
C GLU A 217 -11.76 -20.93 4.82
N LEU A 218 -11.32 -19.70 4.54
CA LEU A 218 -9.95 -19.27 4.81
C LEU A 218 -9.80 -18.80 6.25
N SER A 219 -8.63 -19.08 6.85
CA SER A 219 -8.25 -18.61 8.18
C SER A 219 -6.74 -18.38 8.28
N GLY A 220 -6.35 -17.35 9.02
CA GLY A 220 -4.94 -16.97 9.20
C GLY A 220 -4.39 -16.05 8.11
N PRO A 221 -3.05 -15.89 8.03
CA PRO A 221 -2.41 -15.00 7.07
C PRO A 221 -2.32 -15.62 5.67
N TYR A 222 -2.48 -14.76 4.65
CA TYR A 222 -2.30 -15.07 3.23
C TYR A 222 -1.57 -13.94 2.53
N ASN A 223 -0.48 -14.26 1.86
CA ASN A 223 0.21 -13.36 0.97
C ASN A 223 -0.59 -13.16 -0.32
N VAL A 224 -0.67 -11.93 -0.81
CA VAL A 224 -1.36 -11.59 -2.06
C VAL A 224 -0.36 -10.95 -3.02
N ALA A 225 0.06 -11.69 -4.02
CA ALA A 225 1.03 -11.25 -5.02
C ALA A 225 0.70 -11.86 -6.38
N PRO A 226 1.12 -11.23 -7.49
CA PRO A 226 1.09 -11.87 -8.81
C PRO A 226 2.07 -13.03 -8.87
N ASP A 227 1.99 -13.85 -9.91
CA ASP A 227 2.96 -14.91 -10.14
C ASP A 227 4.34 -14.34 -10.49
N GLY A 228 5.38 -14.86 -9.85
CA GLY A 228 6.76 -14.45 -10.07
C GLY A 228 7.06 -13.01 -9.60
N TYR A 229 7.99 -12.37 -10.29
CA TYR A 229 8.46 -11.01 -10.03
C TYR A 229 9.05 -10.38 -11.30
N ILE A 230 9.38 -9.11 -11.26
CA ILE A 230 10.07 -8.41 -12.33
C ILE A 230 11.51 -8.13 -11.91
N GLU A 231 12.46 -8.52 -12.74
CA GLU A 231 13.86 -8.15 -12.57
C GLU A 231 14.06 -6.64 -12.64
N ALA A 232 15.04 -6.12 -11.92
CA ALA A 232 15.30 -4.68 -11.83
C ALA A 232 15.54 -4.02 -13.19
N GLU A 233 16.24 -4.70 -14.11
CA GLU A 233 16.47 -4.19 -15.46
C GLU A 233 15.17 -4.01 -16.24
N VAL A 234 14.24 -4.95 -16.11
CA VAL A 234 12.91 -4.83 -16.74
C VAL A 234 12.12 -3.67 -16.13
N CYS A 235 12.19 -3.47 -14.80
CA CYS A 235 11.59 -2.30 -14.16
C CYS A 235 12.18 -0.98 -14.70
N LYS A 236 13.50 -0.92 -14.93
CA LYS A 236 14.15 0.23 -15.52
C LYS A 236 13.68 0.49 -16.96
N GLU A 237 13.51 -0.55 -17.75
CA GLU A 237 12.99 -0.45 -19.12
C GLU A 237 11.56 0.06 -19.14
N LEU A 238 10.68 -0.53 -18.34
CA LEU A 238 9.27 -0.12 -18.19
C LEU A 238 9.15 1.32 -17.66
N SER A 239 10.09 1.76 -16.81
CA SER A 239 10.14 3.14 -16.29
C SER A 239 10.65 4.17 -17.30
N GLY A 240 11.17 3.75 -18.47
CA GLY A 240 11.74 4.61 -19.50
C GLY A 240 13.20 5.03 -19.23
N ARG A 241 13.98 4.21 -18.51
CA ARG A 241 15.42 4.41 -18.22
C ARG A 241 15.75 5.81 -17.71
N ILE A 242 15.06 6.24 -16.66
CA ILE A 242 15.35 7.53 -16.00
C ILE A 242 16.75 7.48 -15.40
N PRO A 243 17.60 8.51 -15.63
CA PRO A 243 18.88 8.59 -14.95
C PRO A 243 18.72 8.52 -13.44
N ARG A 244 19.48 7.65 -12.78
CA ARG A 244 19.45 7.47 -11.32
C ARG A 244 20.73 8.04 -10.72
N LEU A 245 20.59 8.63 -9.54
CA LEU A 245 21.71 9.10 -8.74
C LEU A 245 22.17 7.95 -7.83
N ARG A 246 23.37 7.42 -8.11
CA ARG A 246 23.94 6.36 -7.27
C ARG A 246 24.51 6.97 -5.99
N LEU A 247 24.00 6.52 -4.85
CA LEU A 247 24.41 6.96 -3.52
C LEU A 247 24.73 5.76 -2.63
N LYS A 248 25.62 5.95 -1.67
CA LYS A 248 25.76 4.99 -0.57
C LYS A 248 24.49 4.98 0.28
N GLU A 249 24.15 3.83 0.86
CA GLU A 249 22.96 3.62 1.69
C GLU A 249 22.75 4.72 2.73
N GLU A 250 23.79 5.02 3.52
CA GLU A 250 23.71 6.06 4.55
C GLU A 250 23.38 7.46 4.00
N MET A 251 23.87 7.77 2.78
CA MET A 251 23.57 9.04 2.13
C MET A 251 22.16 9.06 1.56
N ALA A 252 21.71 7.94 0.99
CA ALA A 252 20.35 7.79 0.50
C ALA A 252 19.32 7.95 1.64
N ASP A 253 19.59 7.32 2.79
CA ASP A 253 18.73 7.44 3.97
C ASP A 253 18.71 8.88 4.53
N LYS A 254 19.88 9.53 4.68
CA LYS A 254 19.97 10.93 5.11
C LYS A 254 19.21 11.87 4.17
N LEU A 255 19.34 11.67 2.86
CA LEU A 255 18.65 12.47 1.84
C LEU A 255 17.14 12.20 1.89
N GLY A 256 16.73 10.95 2.08
CA GLY A 256 15.33 10.56 2.27
C GLY A 256 14.72 11.25 3.49
N ARG A 257 15.36 11.17 4.66
CA ARG A 257 14.92 11.86 5.89
C ARG A 257 14.86 13.38 5.72
N PHE A 258 15.83 13.98 5.06
CA PHE A 258 15.83 15.40 4.77
C PHE A 258 14.67 15.78 3.84
N SER A 259 14.52 15.08 2.72
CA SER A 259 13.46 15.37 1.74
C SER A 259 12.05 15.18 2.33
N TRP A 260 11.87 14.21 3.21
CA TRP A 260 10.63 13.99 3.95
C TRP A 260 10.34 15.13 4.92
N ARG A 261 11.34 15.50 5.75
CA ARG A 261 11.21 16.60 6.73
C ARG A 261 10.79 17.91 6.08
N TYR A 262 11.31 18.20 4.90
CA TYR A 262 11.01 19.43 4.16
C TYR A 262 9.92 19.28 3.09
N LYS A 263 9.20 18.16 3.10
CA LYS A 263 8.08 17.86 2.17
C LYS A 263 8.50 17.94 0.67
N ILE A 264 9.77 17.66 0.35
CA ILE A 264 10.32 17.73 -1.02
C ILE A 264 9.93 16.48 -1.82
N ALA A 265 9.97 15.30 -1.18
CA ALA A 265 9.61 14.04 -1.80
C ALA A 265 8.71 13.20 -0.86
N PRO A 266 7.79 12.41 -1.41
CA PRO A 266 6.90 11.54 -0.63
C PRO A 266 7.60 10.24 -0.21
N THR A 267 8.85 10.32 0.26
CA THR A 267 9.67 9.17 0.63
C THR A 267 9.85 9.14 2.15
N PRO A 268 9.03 8.38 2.89
CA PRO A 268 9.12 8.34 4.35
C PRO A 268 10.42 7.69 4.81
N PRO A 269 10.90 8.01 6.02
CA PRO A 269 11.99 7.30 6.66
C PRO A 269 11.71 5.80 6.71
N GLY A 270 12.77 4.99 6.58
CA GLY A 270 12.67 3.52 6.61
C GLY A 270 12.17 2.87 5.32
N LEU A 271 11.86 3.63 4.27
CA LEU A 271 11.49 3.05 2.96
C LEU A 271 12.72 2.56 2.18
N THR A 272 13.90 3.12 2.42
CA THR A 272 15.14 2.80 1.69
C THR A 272 15.43 1.29 1.62
N PRO A 273 15.33 0.51 2.70
CA PRO A 273 15.52 -0.94 2.63
C PRO A 273 14.65 -1.65 1.59
N TYR A 274 13.40 -1.22 1.39
CA TYR A 274 12.48 -1.82 0.42
C TYR A 274 12.85 -1.52 -1.05
N THR A 275 13.80 -0.62 -1.27
CA THR A 275 14.36 -0.33 -2.59
C THR A 275 15.73 -0.98 -2.81
N MET A 276 16.32 -1.58 -1.76
CA MET A 276 17.68 -2.13 -1.77
C MET A 276 17.73 -3.64 -1.53
N HIS A 277 16.78 -4.17 -0.79
CA HIS A 277 16.77 -5.56 -0.37
C HIS A 277 15.55 -6.31 -0.91
N PRO A 278 15.67 -7.62 -1.16
CA PRO A 278 14.56 -8.41 -1.69
C PRO A 278 13.48 -8.60 -0.63
N TRP A 279 12.22 -8.45 -1.06
CA TRP A 279 11.02 -8.74 -0.25
C TRP A 279 9.89 -9.33 -1.10
N ILE A 280 10.29 -10.23 -2.00
CA ILE A 280 9.38 -11.00 -2.86
C ILE A 280 8.64 -12.01 -2.02
N ILE A 281 7.32 -12.02 -2.09
CA ILE A 281 6.45 -12.92 -1.34
C ILE A 281 5.87 -14.03 -2.23
N SER A 282 5.60 -15.19 -1.62
CA SER A 282 4.92 -16.30 -2.28
C SER A 282 3.41 -16.12 -2.19
N ASN A 283 2.70 -16.34 -3.30
CA ASN A 283 1.24 -16.39 -3.34
C ASN A 283 0.69 -17.83 -3.29
N GLN A 284 1.55 -18.84 -3.09
CA GLN A 284 1.21 -20.25 -3.27
C GLN A 284 0.07 -20.67 -2.35
N ARG A 285 0.09 -20.28 -1.08
CA ARG A 285 -0.95 -20.61 -0.11
C ARG A 285 -2.34 -20.12 -0.54
N LEU A 286 -2.42 -18.91 -1.11
CA LEU A 286 -3.68 -18.36 -1.59
C LEU A 286 -4.14 -19.03 -2.89
N LYS A 287 -3.19 -19.45 -3.76
CA LYS A 287 -3.47 -20.25 -4.97
C LYS A 287 -3.99 -21.64 -4.60
N ASP A 288 -3.44 -22.28 -3.61
CA ASP A 288 -3.92 -23.58 -3.09
C ASP A 288 -5.34 -23.46 -2.51
N ALA A 289 -5.73 -22.28 -2.08
CA ALA A 289 -7.09 -21.94 -1.64
C ALA A 289 -8.03 -21.55 -2.80
N GLY A 290 -7.60 -21.66 -4.05
CA GLY A 290 -8.40 -21.44 -5.25
C GLY A 290 -8.34 -20.04 -5.86
N TRP A 291 -7.48 -19.13 -5.36
CA TRP A 291 -7.27 -17.82 -5.98
C TRP A 291 -6.25 -17.92 -7.13
N GLN A 292 -6.46 -17.11 -8.16
CA GLN A 292 -5.50 -16.95 -9.26
C GLN A 292 -5.43 -15.46 -9.61
N PRO A 293 -4.22 -14.89 -9.83
CA PRO A 293 -4.08 -13.56 -10.36
C PRO A 293 -4.42 -13.54 -11.86
N ASP A 294 -5.18 -12.54 -12.29
CA ASP A 294 -5.51 -12.32 -13.69
C ASP A 294 -4.46 -11.49 -14.42
N TYR A 295 -3.70 -10.68 -13.69
CA TYR A 295 -2.68 -9.78 -14.23
C TYR A 295 -1.27 -10.23 -13.89
N THR A 296 -0.38 -10.07 -14.86
CA THR A 296 1.07 -10.20 -14.62
C THR A 296 1.63 -8.97 -13.90
N ASN A 297 2.82 -9.12 -13.32
CA ASN A 297 3.55 -8.00 -12.72
C ASN A 297 3.74 -6.81 -13.70
N ALA A 298 4.06 -7.12 -14.97
CA ALA A 298 4.29 -6.11 -15.99
C ALA A 298 3.01 -5.37 -16.37
N GLU A 299 1.88 -6.07 -16.52
CA GLU A 299 0.58 -5.48 -16.80
C GLU A 299 0.12 -4.57 -15.66
N ALA A 300 0.23 -5.02 -14.41
CA ALA A 300 -0.07 -4.20 -13.23
C ALA A 300 0.81 -2.94 -13.20
N TYR A 301 2.12 -3.07 -13.47
CA TYR A 301 3.04 -1.94 -13.50
C TYR A 301 2.70 -0.95 -14.62
N ILE A 302 2.43 -1.42 -15.83
CA ILE A 302 2.10 -0.59 -17.00
C ILE A 302 0.77 0.13 -16.77
N ASP A 303 -0.25 -0.56 -16.30
CA ASP A 303 -1.57 0.03 -16.02
C ASP A 303 -1.49 1.10 -14.92
N GLY A 304 -0.80 0.81 -13.82
CA GLY A 304 -0.59 1.73 -12.70
C GLY A 304 0.43 2.85 -12.97
N THR A 305 1.10 2.82 -14.12
CA THR A 305 2.15 3.79 -14.47
C THR A 305 1.83 4.43 -15.81
N PRO A 306 1.03 5.51 -15.84
CA PRO A 306 0.72 6.18 -17.10
C PRO A 306 2.01 6.59 -17.81
N ALA A 307 2.06 6.36 -19.11
CA ALA A 307 3.20 6.70 -19.95
C ALA A 307 3.58 8.17 -19.74
N LYS A 308 4.78 8.42 -19.26
CA LYS A 308 5.27 9.79 -19.10
C LYS A 308 5.47 10.40 -20.47
N PRO A 309 5.29 11.73 -20.64
CA PRO A 309 5.61 12.41 -21.89
C PRO A 309 7.01 12.07 -22.43
N TRP A 310 7.94 11.83 -21.51
CA TRP A 310 9.31 11.42 -21.80
C TRP A 310 9.43 10.07 -22.52
N SER A 311 8.62 9.08 -22.17
CA SER A 311 8.66 7.76 -22.82
C SER A 311 8.17 7.82 -24.28
N ASN A 312 7.29 8.78 -24.59
CA ASN A 312 6.75 9.01 -25.92
C ASN A 312 7.66 9.90 -26.81
N MET A 313 8.74 10.43 -26.24
CA MET A 313 9.71 11.25 -26.97
C MET A 313 10.72 10.38 -27.74
N ASN A 314 11.03 10.76 -28.96
CA ASN A 314 12.15 10.17 -29.68
C ASN A 314 13.52 10.62 -29.11
N ALA A 315 14.62 9.97 -29.51
CA ALA A 315 15.95 10.22 -28.96
C ALA A 315 16.36 11.70 -29.03
N LYS A 316 16.04 12.38 -30.13
CA LYS A 316 16.38 13.81 -30.37
C LYS A 316 15.56 14.73 -29.45
N GLN A 317 14.29 14.41 -29.20
CA GLN A 317 13.42 15.14 -28.27
C GLN A 317 13.88 14.96 -26.83
N ARG A 318 14.27 13.74 -26.43
CA ARG A 318 14.84 13.45 -25.10
C ARG A 318 16.13 14.22 -24.86
N GLN A 319 17.02 14.23 -25.84
CA GLN A 319 18.29 14.98 -25.75
C GLN A 319 18.03 16.49 -25.57
N ARG A 320 17.10 17.07 -26.32
CA ARG A 320 16.75 18.49 -26.19
C ARG A 320 16.11 18.80 -24.81
N ALA A 321 15.21 17.93 -24.35
CA ALA A 321 14.58 18.10 -23.04
C ALA A 321 15.59 17.97 -21.90
N SER A 322 16.58 17.05 -22.01
CA SER A 322 17.67 16.91 -21.04
C SER A 322 18.56 18.16 -21.00
N LEU A 323 18.91 18.73 -22.15
CA LEU A 323 19.72 19.95 -22.24
C LEU A 323 18.98 21.15 -21.60
N ILE A 324 17.69 21.32 -21.89
CA ILE A 324 16.86 22.36 -21.28
C ILE A 324 16.78 22.16 -19.76
N GLY A 325 16.54 20.92 -19.31
CA GLY A 325 16.54 20.58 -17.88
C GLY A 325 17.86 20.90 -17.20
N ALA A 326 18.99 20.57 -17.81
CA ALA A 326 20.31 20.85 -17.28
C ALA A 326 20.58 22.38 -17.17
N ILE A 327 20.13 23.17 -18.15
CA ILE A 327 20.24 24.64 -18.13
C ILE A 327 19.40 25.23 -17.00
N ILE A 328 18.16 24.75 -16.82
CA ILE A 328 17.28 25.23 -15.75
C ILE A 328 17.86 24.88 -14.37
N VAL A 329 18.33 23.65 -14.18
CA VAL A 329 18.95 23.23 -12.92
C VAL A 329 20.24 24.01 -12.65
N GLY A 330 21.09 24.19 -13.64
CA GLY A 330 22.29 25.01 -13.53
C GLY A 330 21.98 26.46 -13.17
N GLY A 331 20.97 27.06 -13.79
CA GLY A 331 20.49 28.41 -13.49
C GLY A 331 19.95 28.54 -12.05
N LEU A 332 19.17 27.55 -11.59
CA LEU A 332 18.67 27.50 -10.22
C LEU A 332 19.80 27.38 -9.19
N ILE A 333 20.77 26.51 -9.44
CA ILE A 333 21.94 26.36 -8.55
C ILE A 333 22.73 27.67 -8.47
N THR A 334 22.98 28.30 -9.62
CA THR A 334 23.70 29.59 -9.68
C THR A 334 22.93 30.69 -8.93
N PHE A 335 21.62 30.73 -9.10
CA PHE A 335 20.76 31.68 -8.39
C PHE A 335 20.79 31.45 -6.86
N LEU A 336 20.69 30.20 -6.41
CA LEU A 336 20.76 29.85 -4.99
C LEU A 336 22.13 30.20 -4.38
N ILE A 337 23.22 29.91 -5.10
CA ILE A 337 24.56 30.29 -4.66
C ILE A 337 24.70 31.82 -4.60
N SER A 338 24.21 32.56 -5.58
CA SER A 338 24.28 34.03 -5.57
C SER A 338 23.49 34.62 -4.39
N ARG A 339 22.33 34.07 -4.08
CA ARG A 339 21.52 34.49 -2.93
C ARG A 339 22.22 34.18 -1.60
N LEU A 340 22.84 33.01 -1.49
CA LEU A 340 23.62 32.62 -0.31
C LEU A 340 24.82 33.58 -0.10
N ILE A 341 25.53 33.92 -1.17
CA ILE A 341 26.67 34.86 -1.11
C ILE A 341 26.18 36.25 -0.72
N GLN A 342 25.04 36.71 -1.25
CA GLN A 342 24.47 38.02 -0.83
C GLN A 342 24.10 38.01 0.65
N HIS A 343 23.42 36.94 1.12
CA HIS A 343 23.04 36.85 2.55
C HIS A 343 24.25 36.86 3.47
N LEU A 344 25.34 36.16 3.12
CA LEU A 344 26.57 36.14 3.89
C LEU A 344 27.34 37.49 3.83
N ARG A 345 27.07 38.35 2.82
CA ARG A 345 27.65 39.67 2.72
C ARG A 345 26.87 40.72 3.52
N ASP A 346 25.57 40.50 3.67
CA ASP A 346 24.67 41.41 4.42
C ASP A 346 24.75 41.18 5.93
N GLU A 347 25.33 40.04 6.38
CA GLU A 347 25.57 39.70 7.80
C GLU A 347 26.98 40.09 8.28
N ASN A 348 27.88 40.58 7.43
CA ASN A 348 29.22 41.09 7.78
C ASN A 348 29.31 42.59 7.52
#